data_b0496f5f1341252100674a33970931ff
#
_entry.id   b0496f5f1341252100674a33970931ff
#
_cell.length_a   1.000
_cell.length_b   1.000
_cell.length_c   1.000
_cell.angle_alpha   90.00
_cell.angle_beta   90.00
_cell.angle_gamma   90.00
#
_symmetry.space_group_name_H-M   'P 1'
#
loop_
_entity.id
_entity.type
_entity.pdbx_description
1 polymer ?
#
loop_
_entity_poly.entity_id
_entity_poly.type
_entity_poly.pdbx_seq_one_letter_code
_entity_poly.pdbx_strand_id
1 'polypeptide(L)'
;MRAAIVLALALTVTLAVQISPMRAQSTVTVDIQDFSFQPHEWTIPVGGSVHWVNRDEWPHHVAAEDGKSFNSGVVAPGKDFRVTFTQPGRYNYRCGIHPTMLGVISVQGQ
;
A
#
# COMPACT_ATOMS: atom_id res chain seq x y z
N MET A 1 -28.43 -34.44 -61.46
CA MET A 1 -27.28 -34.34 -60.55
C MET A 1 -27.54 -33.19 -59.58
N ARG A 2 -27.71 -33.55 -58.34
CA ARG A 2 -27.87 -32.51 -57.28
C ARG A 2 -26.52 -32.30 -56.61
N ALA A 3 -25.96 -31.10 -56.84
CA ALA A 3 -24.74 -30.73 -56.12
C ALA A 3 -25.11 -30.44 -54.66
N ALA A 4 -24.59 -31.22 -53.73
CA ALA A 4 -24.74 -30.92 -52.31
C ALA A 4 -23.72 -29.84 -51.97
N ILE A 5 -24.20 -28.65 -51.63
CA ILE A 5 -23.37 -27.59 -51.10
C ILE A 5 -23.16 -27.90 -49.64
N VAL A 6 -21.96 -28.39 -49.30
CA VAL A 6 -21.55 -28.53 -47.91
C VAL A 6 -21.14 -27.18 -47.41
N LEU A 7 -22.04 -26.53 -46.65
CA LEU A 7 -21.67 -25.30 -45.92
C LEU A 7 -20.76 -25.76 -44.77
N ALA A 8 -19.45 -25.56 -44.92
CA ALA A 8 -18.52 -25.68 -43.80
C ALA A 8 -18.72 -24.49 -42.91
N LEU A 9 -19.39 -24.66 -41.76
CA LEU A 9 -19.43 -23.67 -40.71
C LEU A 9 -18.05 -23.62 -40.06
N ALA A 10 -17.24 -22.65 -40.46
CA ALA A 10 -15.97 -22.41 -39.78
C ALA A 10 -16.31 -21.75 -38.41
N LEU A 11 -16.19 -22.56 -37.35
CA LEU A 11 -16.32 -22.06 -35.97
C LEU A 11 -15.02 -21.30 -35.65
N THR A 12 -15.05 -19.98 -35.84
CA THR A 12 -13.95 -19.14 -35.38
C THR A 12 -14.06 -18.99 -33.88
N VAL A 13 -13.23 -19.72 -33.15
CA VAL A 13 -13.07 -19.53 -31.70
C VAL A 13 -12.22 -18.26 -31.50
N THR A 14 -12.89 -17.16 -31.25
CA THR A 14 -12.21 -15.95 -30.81
C THR A 14 -11.81 -16.13 -29.35
N LEU A 15 -10.50 -16.31 -29.14
CA LEU A 15 -9.94 -16.31 -27.79
C LEU A 15 -9.98 -14.85 -27.28
N ALA A 16 -10.92 -14.54 -26.42
CA ALA A 16 -10.94 -13.24 -25.74
C ALA A 16 -9.84 -13.26 -24.69
N VAL A 17 -8.77 -12.49 -24.93
CA VAL A 17 -7.76 -12.25 -23.89
C VAL A 17 -8.37 -11.30 -22.88
N GLN A 18 -8.72 -11.84 -21.70
CA GLN A 18 -9.15 -11.01 -20.59
C GLN A 18 -7.92 -10.38 -19.94
N ILE A 19 -7.71 -9.11 -20.24
CA ILE A 19 -6.72 -8.32 -19.52
C ILE A 19 -7.41 -7.84 -18.26
N SER A 20 -7.07 -8.46 -17.10
CA SER A 20 -7.49 -7.93 -15.81
C SER A 20 -6.79 -6.59 -15.61
N PRO A 21 -7.52 -5.49 -15.34
CA PRO A 21 -6.87 -4.22 -15.05
C PRO A 21 -5.96 -4.44 -13.85
N MET A 22 -4.67 -4.09 -13.98
CA MET A 22 -3.77 -4.00 -12.83
C MET A 22 -4.42 -3.03 -11.85
N ARG A 23 -4.79 -3.54 -10.67
CA ARG A 23 -5.17 -2.64 -9.60
C ARG A 23 -3.97 -1.76 -9.31
N ALA A 24 -4.15 -0.45 -9.51
CA ALA A 24 -3.20 0.52 -9.02
C ALA A 24 -2.98 0.22 -7.53
N GLN A 25 -1.72 0.03 -7.12
CA GLN A 25 -1.39 -0.17 -5.72
C GLN A 25 -1.88 1.05 -4.96
N SER A 26 -2.71 0.83 -3.95
CA SER A 26 -3.23 1.92 -3.14
C SER A 26 -2.12 2.51 -2.28
N THR A 27 -2.03 3.83 -2.26
CA THR A 27 -1.16 4.57 -1.36
C THR A 27 -2.02 5.40 -0.43
N VAL A 28 -1.79 5.26 0.87
CA VAL A 28 -2.43 6.08 1.90
C VAL A 28 -1.40 7.01 2.51
N THR A 29 -1.84 8.16 2.96
CA THR A 29 -0.98 9.17 3.57
C THR A 29 -1.27 9.28 5.06
N VAL A 30 -0.20 9.33 5.85
CA VAL A 30 -0.22 9.67 7.27
C VAL A 30 0.48 11.01 7.44
N ASP A 31 -0.25 12.00 7.92
CA ASP A 31 0.37 13.27 8.30
C ASP A 31 0.95 13.15 9.71
N ILE A 32 2.18 13.59 9.88
CA ILE A 32 2.79 13.75 11.17
C ILE A 32 2.59 15.22 11.55
N GLN A 33 1.68 15.46 12.47
CA GLN A 33 1.30 16.82 12.85
C GLN A 33 0.83 16.88 14.29
N ASP A 34 1.13 17.97 14.98
CA ASP A 34 0.80 18.16 16.38
C ASP A 34 1.28 17.00 17.27
N PHE A 35 2.50 16.51 17.00
CA PHE A 35 3.11 15.37 17.71
C PHE A 35 2.24 14.12 17.69
N SER A 36 1.55 13.87 16.58
CA SER A 36 0.72 12.68 16.39
C SER A 36 0.76 12.20 14.94
N PHE A 37 0.45 10.92 14.75
CA PHE A 37 0.23 10.34 13.43
C PHE A 37 -1.26 10.47 13.09
N GLN A 38 -1.59 11.09 11.96
CA GLN A 38 -2.96 11.40 11.57
C GLN A 38 -3.28 10.87 10.18
N PRO A 39 -4.15 9.87 10.06
CA PRO A 39 -4.76 9.10 11.14
C PRO A 39 -3.73 8.19 11.81
N HIS A 40 -3.98 7.78 13.04
CA HIS A 40 -3.06 6.88 13.75
C HIS A 40 -3.21 5.42 13.34
N GLU A 41 -4.24 5.06 12.60
CA GLU A 41 -4.49 3.69 12.13
C GLU A 41 -4.97 3.68 10.68
N TRP A 42 -4.36 2.82 9.87
CA TRP A 42 -4.79 2.50 8.52
C TRP A 42 -4.88 0.99 8.33
N THR A 43 -5.84 0.56 7.53
CA THR A 43 -5.92 -0.79 7.01
C THR A 43 -5.69 -0.72 5.50
N ILE A 44 -4.71 -1.46 5.02
CA ILE A 44 -4.33 -1.50 3.61
C ILE A 44 -4.22 -2.94 3.12
N PRO A 45 -4.38 -3.19 1.81
CA PRO A 45 -4.12 -4.51 1.25
C PRO A 45 -2.62 -4.78 1.12
N VAL A 46 -2.23 -6.06 1.06
CA VAL A 46 -0.87 -6.46 0.68
C VAL A 46 -0.52 -5.81 -0.67
N GLY A 47 0.68 -5.25 -0.77
CA GLY A 47 1.15 -4.47 -1.91
C GLY A 47 0.83 -2.98 -1.81
N GLY A 48 0.01 -2.58 -0.83
CA GLY A 48 -0.25 -1.18 -0.56
C GLY A 48 0.94 -0.47 0.06
N SER A 49 0.96 0.85 -0.07
CA SER A 49 2.02 1.70 0.47
C SER A 49 1.47 2.72 1.45
N VAL A 50 2.28 3.07 2.43
CA VAL A 50 2.02 4.17 3.36
C VAL A 50 3.06 5.25 3.15
N HIS A 51 2.60 6.47 3.05
CA HIS A 51 3.41 7.66 2.87
C HIS A 51 3.24 8.56 4.09
N TRP A 52 4.28 8.65 4.92
CA TRP A 52 4.31 9.56 6.06
C TRP A 52 4.92 10.89 5.64
N VAL A 53 4.26 11.97 5.97
CA VAL A 53 4.72 13.34 5.67
C VAL A 53 4.84 14.11 6.96
N ASN A 54 6.03 14.60 7.27
CA ASN A 54 6.23 15.44 8.47
C ASN A 54 5.77 16.88 8.20
N ARG A 55 4.63 17.23 8.77
CA ARG A 55 4.04 18.57 8.69
C ARG A 55 4.28 19.41 9.95
N ASP A 56 5.00 18.85 10.92
CA ASP A 56 5.44 19.61 12.09
C ASP A 56 6.70 20.42 11.80
N GLU A 57 7.00 21.35 12.67
CA GLU A 57 8.27 22.10 12.66
C GLU A 57 9.39 21.35 13.38
N TRP A 58 9.12 20.15 13.90
CA TRP A 58 10.05 19.31 14.67
C TRP A 58 10.40 18.05 13.88
N PRO A 59 11.61 17.52 14.09
CA PRO A 59 11.95 16.21 13.52
C PRO A 59 11.17 15.10 14.22
N HIS A 60 10.84 14.04 13.44
CA HIS A 60 10.16 12.85 13.94
C HIS A 60 10.81 11.59 13.39
N HIS A 61 10.47 10.44 13.96
CA HIS A 61 10.83 9.13 13.45
C HIS A 61 9.58 8.31 13.16
N VAL A 62 9.69 7.37 12.23
CA VAL A 62 8.67 6.34 11.97
C VAL A 62 9.38 5.00 12.10
N ALA A 63 9.18 4.33 13.22
CA ALA A 63 9.87 3.09 13.53
C ALA A 63 8.90 2.00 13.97
N ALA A 64 8.94 0.85 13.28
CA ALA A 64 8.18 -0.32 13.69
C ALA A 64 8.64 -0.82 15.07
N GLU A 65 7.69 -1.17 15.92
CA GLU A 65 7.98 -1.66 17.28
C GLU A 65 8.68 -3.01 17.29
N ASP A 66 8.59 -3.80 16.21
CA ASP A 66 9.32 -5.06 16.08
C ASP A 66 10.82 -4.88 15.90
N GLY A 67 11.28 -3.65 15.70
CA GLY A 67 12.70 -3.31 15.54
C GLY A 67 13.30 -3.68 14.19
N LYS A 68 12.51 -4.15 13.22
CA LYS A 68 13.05 -4.64 11.94
C LYS A 68 12.22 -4.32 10.70
N SER A 69 10.90 -4.21 10.80
CA SER A 69 10.03 -4.08 9.61
C SER A 69 10.28 -2.79 8.85
N PHE A 70 10.43 -1.68 9.55
CA PHE A 70 10.81 -0.39 8.96
C PHE A 70 11.34 0.57 10.02
N ASN A 71 12.20 1.47 9.58
CA ASN A 71 12.72 2.56 10.39
C ASN A 71 13.14 3.69 9.46
N SER A 72 12.51 4.84 9.60
CA SER A 72 12.79 5.99 8.75
C SER A 72 14.10 6.71 9.07
N GLY A 73 14.64 6.52 10.27
CA GLY A 73 15.58 7.48 10.81
C GLY A 73 14.88 8.82 11.05
N VAL A 74 15.65 9.90 11.05
CA VAL A 74 15.09 11.25 11.25
C VAL A 74 14.35 11.71 10.00
N VAL A 75 13.08 12.04 10.16
CA VAL A 75 12.28 12.73 9.15
C VAL A 75 12.20 14.20 9.53
N ALA A 76 12.98 15.03 8.86
CA ALA A 76 13.02 16.47 9.10
C ALA A 76 11.69 17.12 8.70
N PRO A 77 11.39 18.34 9.21
CA PRO A 77 10.20 19.09 8.78
C PRO A 77 10.08 19.20 7.27
N GLY A 78 8.89 18.92 6.75
CA GLY A 78 8.61 18.94 5.31
C GLY A 78 9.12 17.73 4.54
N LYS A 79 9.81 16.81 5.17
CA LYS A 79 10.31 15.57 4.56
C LYS A 79 9.29 14.44 4.75
N ASP A 80 9.56 13.32 4.10
CA ASP A 80 8.64 12.19 4.02
C ASP A 80 9.37 10.85 4.09
N PHE A 81 8.58 9.81 4.31
CA PHE A 81 9.04 8.44 4.34
C PHE A 81 7.95 7.52 3.79
N ARG A 82 8.33 6.53 3.00
CA ARG A 82 7.37 5.62 2.34
C ARG A 82 7.78 4.17 2.55
N VAL A 83 6.78 3.32 2.81
CA VAL A 83 6.96 1.87 2.89
C VAL A 83 5.88 1.19 2.04
N THR A 84 6.28 0.21 1.24
CA THR A 84 5.38 -0.72 0.59
C THR A 84 5.32 -2.00 1.40
N PHE A 85 4.11 -2.44 1.78
CA PHE A 85 3.91 -3.60 2.64
C PHE A 85 3.60 -4.82 1.80
N THR A 86 4.49 -5.82 1.83
CA THR A 86 4.37 -7.05 1.04
C THR A 86 3.91 -8.24 1.87
N GLN A 87 3.86 -8.13 3.18
CA GLN A 87 3.46 -9.19 4.10
C GLN A 87 2.25 -8.77 4.92
N PRO A 88 1.21 -9.63 5.02
CA PRO A 88 0.08 -9.35 5.89
C PRO A 88 0.51 -9.32 7.36
N GLY A 89 -0.18 -8.54 8.15
CA GLY A 89 0.09 -8.44 9.57
C GLY A 89 -0.32 -7.09 10.15
N ARG A 90 -0.14 -6.98 11.45
CA ARG A 90 -0.37 -5.75 12.20
C ARG A 90 0.99 -5.15 12.60
N TYR A 91 1.24 -3.97 12.12
CA TYR A 91 2.50 -3.26 12.35
C TYR A 91 2.25 -2.09 13.29
N ASN A 92 2.59 -2.26 14.56
CA ASN A 92 2.61 -1.17 15.51
C ASN A 92 3.90 -0.36 15.29
N TYR A 93 3.79 0.94 15.31
CA TYR A 93 4.95 1.81 15.13
C TYR A 93 4.88 3.02 16.06
N ARG A 94 5.98 3.69 16.19
CA ARG A 94 6.13 4.85 17.07
C ARG A 94 7.18 5.82 16.54
N CYS A 95 7.14 7.03 17.07
CA CYS A 95 8.24 7.96 16.92
C CYS A 95 9.34 7.64 17.95
N GLY A 96 10.55 7.39 17.48
CA GLY A 96 11.66 7.06 18.37
C GLY A 96 12.11 8.21 19.27
N ILE A 97 11.81 9.46 18.90
CA ILE A 97 12.15 10.67 19.65
C ILE A 97 11.04 11.03 20.65
N HIS A 98 9.78 10.74 20.29
CA HIS A 98 8.59 11.06 21.08
C HIS A 98 7.79 9.77 21.32
N PRO A 99 8.12 8.99 22.36
CA PRO A 99 7.60 7.62 22.51
C PRO A 99 6.10 7.52 22.75
N THR A 100 5.42 8.63 23.03
CA THR A 100 3.94 8.67 23.14
C THR A 100 3.22 8.79 21.79
N MET A 101 3.96 9.05 20.71
CA MET A 101 3.43 9.08 19.36
C MET A 101 3.36 7.65 18.81
N LEU A 102 2.15 7.10 18.73
CA LEU A 102 1.90 5.72 18.33
C LEU A 102 1.01 5.67 17.09
N GLY A 103 1.22 4.65 16.28
CA GLY A 103 0.39 4.37 15.13
C GLY A 103 0.32 2.88 14.83
N VAL A 104 -0.59 2.51 13.94
CA VAL A 104 -0.82 1.12 13.53
C VAL A 104 -1.11 1.07 12.04
N ILE A 105 -0.44 0.15 11.35
CA ILE A 105 -0.78 -0.23 9.99
C ILE A 105 -1.20 -1.71 10.01
N SER A 106 -2.45 -1.97 9.62
CA SER A 106 -2.95 -3.33 9.42
C SER A 106 -2.90 -3.67 7.93
N VAL A 107 -2.16 -4.69 7.58
CA VAL A 107 -2.00 -5.15 6.19
C VAL A 107 -2.76 -6.45 6.06
N GLN A 108 -3.78 -6.45 5.19
CA GLN A 108 -4.65 -7.58 4.99
C GLN A 108 -4.27 -8.35 3.74
N GLY A 109 -4.17 -9.68 3.88
CA GLY A 109 -4.06 -10.58 2.75
C GLY A 109 -5.30 -10.53 1.86
N GLN A 110 -5.10 -10.83 0.60
CA GLN A 110 -6.20 -10.94 -0.38
C GLN A 110 -6.84 -12.32 -0.31
#